data_0bb96e8f0472490b012c074b66c4869a
#
_entry.id   0bb96e8f0472490b012c074b66c4869a
#
_cell.length_a   1.000
_cell.length_b   1.000
_cell.length_c   1.000
_cell.angle_alpha   90.00
_cell.angle_beta   90.00
_cell.angle_gamma   90.00
#
_symmetry.space_group_name_H-M   'P 1'
#
loop_
_entity.id
_entity.type
_entity.pdbx_description
1 polymer ?
#
loop_
_entity_poly.entity_id
_entity_poly.type
_entity_poly.pdbx_seq_one_letter_code
_entity_poly.pdbx_strand_id
1 'polypeptide(L)'
;PDAPAPSPRETSSVSPQVGARPIGVFDLETTGVDVREDRIVTAHVGLLDPDGTVLDARTWLADPGVVIPEGATAVHGITTAHARAHGRPATEVIAEVTAALRDLFARGIPVVAYNAPFDFSMLKYEGLRHGVAPIASPAPVIDPLVIDKTYDRYRRGKRTLEVVAAHYAV
;
A
#
# COMPACT_ATOMS: atom_id res chain seq x y z
N PRO A 1 -4.96 46.02 50.89
CA PRO A 1 -5.50 44.74 50.50
C PRO A 1 -5.14 44.44 49.04
N ASP A 2 -4.13 43.59 48.95
CA ASP A 2 -3.56 43.17 47.64
C ASP A 2 -4.48 42.09 47.04
N ALA A 3 -4.84 42.27 45.78
CA ALA A 3 -5.50 41.26 44.99
C ALA A 3 -4.50 40.20 44.51
N PRO A 4 -4.82 38.90 44.54
CA PRO A 4 -3.92 37.88 44.09
C PRO A 4 -3.76 37.91 42.55
N ALA A 5 -2.53 37.72 42.08
CA ALA A 5 -2.19 37.61 40.67
C ALA A 5 -2.87 36.39 40.00
N PRO A 6 -3.27 36.51 38.74
CA PRO A 6 -3.87 35.39 38.04
C PRO A 6 -2.85 34.29 37.75
N SER A 7 -3.20 33.05 38.07
CA SER A 7 -2.43 31.85 37.77
C SER A 7 -2.17 31.69 36.27
N PRO A 8 -1.00 31.17 35.88
CA PRO A 8 -0.72 30.87 34.47
C PRO A 8 -1.69 29.81 33.94
N ARG A 9 -2.35 30.11 32.83
CA ARG A 9 -3.16 29.10 32.09
C ARG A 9 -2.18 28.05 31.57
N GLU A 10 -2.34 26.84 32.03
CA GLU A 10 -1.74 25.65 31.40
C GLU A 10 -2.20 25.60 29.97
N THR A 11 -1.35 25.94 29.04
CA THR A 11 -1.52 25.63 27.63
C THR A 11 -1.31 24.14 27.47
N SER A 12 -2.40 23.39 27.48
CA SER A 12 -2.43 21.99 27.08
C SER A 12 -1.97 21.92 25.62
N SER A 13 -0.68 21.65 25.41
CA SER A 13 -0.14 21.33 24.10
C SER A 13 -0.67 19.93 23.71
N VAL A 14 -1.82 19.90 23.06
CA VAL A 14 -2.26 18.72 22.34
C VAL A 14 -1.34 18.60 21.13
N SER A 15 -0.21 17.93 21.31
CA SER A 15 0.54 17.40 20.16
C SER A 15 -0.42 16.50 19.40
N PRO A 16 -0.62 16.68 18.07
CA PRO A 16 -1.38 15.74 17.30
C PRO A 16 -0.64 14.40 17.39
N GLN A 17 -1.25 13.42 18.05
CA GLN A 17 -0.74 12.05 18.08
C GLN A 17 -0.92 11.48 16.67
N VAL A 18 0.06 11.72 15.79
CA VAL A 18 0.23 11.03 14.53
C VAL A 18 0.71 9.61 14.83
N GLY A 19 -0.12 8.76 15.31
CA GLY A 19 0.27 7.43 15.73
C GLY A 19 -0.82 6.66 16.48
N ALA A 20 -1.98 7.30 16.68
CA ALA A 20 -3.05 6.68 17.47
C ALA A 20 -4.04 5.82 16.66
N ARG A 21 -3.80 5.58 15.37
CA ARG A 21 -4.73 4.82 14.53
C ARG A 21 -4.00 3.75 13.73
N PRO A 22 -4.62 2.58 13.53
CA PRO A 22 -4.11 1.56 12.64
C PRO A 22 -3.89 2.12 11.22
N ILE A 23 -2.92 1.54 10.51
CA ILE A 23 -2.65 1.82 9.10
C ILE A 23 -2.80 0.54 8.29
N GLY A 24 -3.37 0.65 7.10
CA GLY A 24 -3.35 -0.40 6.09
C GLY A 24 -2.04 -0.35 5.32
N VAL A 25 -1.57 -1.49 4.83
CA VAL A 25 -0.48 -1.58 3.85
C VAL A 25 -0.98 -2.32 2.64
N PHE A 26 -0.53 -1.89 1.45
CA PHE A 26 -0.92 -2.51 0.18
C PHE A 26 0.28 -2.58 -0.76
N ASP A 27 0.47 -3.74 -1.38
CA ASP A 27 1.55 -4.00 -2.32
C ASP A 27 1.15 -5.06 -3.34
N LEU A 28 1.69 -4.97 -4.57
CA LEU A 28 1.45 -5.89 -5.67
C LEU A 28 2.76 -6.36 -6.28
N GLU A 29 2.81 -7.66 -6.67
CA GLU A 29 3.77 -8.14 -7.64
C GLU A 29 3.05 -8.42 -8.97
N THR A 30 3.70 -8.10 -10.07
CA THR A 30 3.07 -8.08 -11.39
C THR A 30 3.94 -8.71 -12.46
N THR A 31 3.36 -9.01 -13.63
CA THR A 31 4.10 -9.52 -14.79
C THR A 31 5.00 -8.45 -15.44
N GLY A 32 4.78 -7.18 -15.11
CA GLY A 32 5.51 -6.04 -15.66
C GLY A 32 4.94 -4.72 -15.15
N VAL A 33 5.33 -3.62 -15.81
CA VAL A 33 5.03 -2.26 -15.34
C VAL A 33 3.95 -1.52 -16.12
N ASP A 34 3.42 -2.10 -17.18
CA ASP A 34 2.31 -1.52 -17.93
C ASP A 34 0.99 -1.87 -17.25
N VAL A 35 0.42 -0.89 -16.53
CA VAL A 35 -0.81 -1.10 -15.76
C VAL A 35 -2.03 -1.50 -16.59
N ARG A 36 -1.97 -1.38 -17.91
CA ARG A 36 -3.06 -1.75 -18.81
C ARG A 36 -2.89 -3.14 -19.42
N GLU A 37 -1.65 -3.56 -19.63
CA GLU A 37 -1.32 -4.80 -20.35
C GLU A 37 -0.83 -5.90 -19.41
N ASP A 38 -0.12 -5.54 -18.35
CA ASP A 38 0.40 -6.48 -17.37
C ASP A 38 -0.67 -7.00 -16.41
N ARG A 39 -0.32 -8.02 -15.63
CA ARG A 39 -1.23 -8.76 -14.75
C ARG A 39 -0.71 -8.77 -13.32
N ILE A 40 -1.62 -8.82 -12.37
CA ILE A 40 -1.29 -9.07 -10.97
C ILE A 40 -0.90 -10.55 -10.80
N VAL A 41 0.23 -10.78 -10.15
CA VAL A 41 0.74 -12.10 -9.76
C VAL A 41 0.49 -12.35 -8.28
N THR A 42 0.89 -11.42 -7.41
CA THR A 42 0.55 -11.45 -5.99
C THR A 42 -0.01 -10.12 -5.54
N ALA A 43 -0.80 -10.17 -4.47
CA ALA A 43 -1.27 -9.01 -3.76
C ALA A 43 -1.10 -9.21 -2.26
N HIS A 44 -0.75 -8.16 -1.55
CA HIS A 44 -0.69 -8.14 -0.09
C HIS A 44 -1.51 -6.98 0.45
N VAL A 45 -2.39 -7.26 1.42
CA VAL A 45 -3.09 -6.23 2.20
C VAL A 45 -2.91 -6.55 3.67
N GLY A 46 -2.32 -5.63 4.42
CA GLY A 46 -2.11 -5.77 5.85
C GLY A 46 -2.76 -4.65 6.64
N LEU A 47 -2.92 -4.88 7.93
CA LEU A 47 -3.36 -3.90 8.93
C LEU A 47 -2.35 -3.91 10.06
N LEU A 48 -1.76 -2.75 10.34
CA LEU A 48 -0.79 -2.57 11.41
C LEU A 48 -1.35 -1.66 12.49
N ASP A 49 -1.05 -1.98 13.73
CA ASP A 49 -1.24 -1.06 14.85
C ASP A 49 -0.21 0.08 14.80
N PRO A 50 -0.43 1.20 15.50
CA PRO A 50 0.51 2.33 15.54
C PRO A 50 1.94 1.99 15.95
N ASP A 51 2.14 0.93 16.72
CA ASP A 51 3.46 0.43 17.14
C ASP A 51 4.14 -0.49 16.10
N GLY A 52 3.47 -0.76 14.96
CA GLY A 52 3.94 -1.66 13.91
C GLY A 52 3.54 -3.12 14.09
N THR A 53 2.80 -3.46 15.13
CA THR A 53 2.27 -4.83 15.31
C THR A 53 1.28 -5.17 14.21
N VAL A 54 1.44 -6.33 13.58
CA VAL A 54 0.51 -6.84 12.57
C VAL A 54 -0.78 -7.30 13.23
N LEU A 55 -1.89 -6.63 12.94
CA LEU A 55 -3.23 -6.97 13.42
C LEU A 55 -3.94 -7.95 12.49
N ASP A 56 -3.78 -7.78 11.18
CA ASP A 56 -4.29 -8.67 10.14
C ASP A 56 -3.38 -8.57 8.92
N ALA A 57 -3.21 -9.66 8.18
CA ALA A 57 -2.47 -9.67 6.93
C ALA A 57 -2.98 -10.79 6.02
N ARG A 58 -3.18 -10.44 4.75
CA ARG A 58 -3.59 -11.40 3.72
C ARG A 58 -2.70 -11.25 2.51
N THR A 59 -2.27 -12.40 2.01
CA THR A 59 -1.52 -12.48 0.76
C THR A 59 -2.26 -13.40 -0.18
N TRP A 60 -2.38 -12.98 -1.43
CA TRP A 60 -2.98 -13.75 -2.50
C TRP A 60 -1.95 -14.06 -3.56
N LEU A 61 -2.01 -15.25 -4.10
CA LEU A 61 -1.33 -15.66 -5.33
C LEU A 61 -2.39 -15.88 -6.39
N ALA A 62 -2.30 -15.15 -7.50
CA ALA A 62 -3.18 -15.32 -8.67
C ALA A 62 -2.49 -16.16 -9.74
N ASP A 63 -3.25 -16.96 -10.48
CA ASP A 63 -2.84 -17.36 -11.82
C ASP A 63 -3.15 -16.19 -12.77
N PRO A 64 -2.13 -15.50 -13.30
CA PRO A 64 -2.35 -14.34 -14.17
C PRO A 64 -2.90 -14.72 -15.56
N GLY A 65 -2.99 -16.02 -15.89
CA GLY A 65 -3.43 -16.52 -17.19
C GLY A 65 -2.46 -16.26 -18.35
N VAL A 66 -1.32 -15.62 -18.06
CA VAL A 66 -0.27 -15.29 -19.04
C VAL A 66 1.09 -15.80 -18.55
N VAL A 67 2.10 -15.73 -19.42
CA VAL A 67 3.47 -16.04 -19.02
C VAL A 67 4.02 -14.88 -18.15
N ILE A 68 4.62 -15.23 -17.03
CA ILE A 68 5.37 -14.27 -16.22
C ILE A 68 6.78 -14.16 -16.83
N PRO A 69 7.19 -12.97 -17.29
CA PRO A 69 8.52 -12.78 -17.88
C PRO A 69 9.65 -13.09 -16.88
N GLU A 70 10.79 -13.55 -17.37
CA GLU A 70 11.97 -13.84 -16.53
C GLU A 70 12.41 -12.64 -15.71
N GLY A 71 12.33 -11.42 -16.28
CA GLY A 71 12.64 -10.19 -15.58
C GLY A 71 11.75 -9.95 -14.35
N ALA A 72 10.45 -10.23 -14.45
CA ALA A 72 9.53 -10.15 -13.33
C ALA A 72 9.81 -11.26 -12.29
N THR A 73 9.98 -12.50 -12.77
CA THR A 73 10.37 -13.63 -11.92
C THR A 73 11.67 -13.35 -11.14
N ALA A 74 12.64 -12.69 -11.75
CA ALA A 74 13.90 -12.33 -11.08
C ALA A 74 13.69 -11.31 -9.93
N VAL A 75 12.62 -10.50 -9.99
CA VAL A 75 12.28 -9.52 -8.94
C VAL A 75 11.55 -10.20 -7.77
N HIS A 76 10.44 -10.89 -8.04
CA HIS A 76 9.53 -11.41 -6.99
C HIS A 76 9.63 -12.93 -6.75
N GLY A 77 10.41 -13.66 -7.57
CA GLY A 77 10.66 -15.08 -7.38
C GLY A 77 9.54 -16.02 -7.84
N ILE A 78 8.41 -15.52 -8.32
CA ILE A 78 7.27 -16.34 -8.75
C ILE A 78 7.40 -16.71 -10.22
N THR A 79 7.46 -18.00 -10.52
CA THR A 79 7.49 -18.50 -11.89
C THR A 79 6.08 -18.70 -12.44
N THR A 80 5.94 -18.72 -13.78
CA THR A 80 4.68 -19.06 -14.43
C THR A 80 4.16 -20.42 -13.98
N ALA A 81 5.04 -21.41 -13.86
CA ALA A 81 4.68 -22.76 -13.43
C ALA A 81 4.12 -22.78 -12.00
N HIS A 82 4.74 -22.02 -11.10
CA HIS A 82 4.28 -21.90 -9.71
C HIS A 82 2.91 -21.21 -9.63
N ALA A 83 2.75 -20.08 -10.33
CA ALA A 83 1.48 -19.34 -10.34
C ALA A 83 0.33 -20.18 -10.91
N ARG A 84 0.56 -20.94 -11.99
CA ARG A 84 -0.45 -21.86 -12.56
C ARG A 84 -0.81 -23.02 -11.65
N ALA A 85 0.17 -23.56 -10.92
CA ALA A 85 -0.05 -24.73 -10.05
C ALA A 85 -0.74 -24.39 -8.74
N HIS A 86 -0.49 -23.18 -8.20
CA HIS A 86 -0.88 -22.81 -6.84
C HIS A 86 -1.70 -21.52 -6.76
N GLY A 87 -1.74 -20.73 -7.84
CA GLY A 87 -2.50 -19.51 -7.91
C GLY A 87 -4.00 -19.76 -7.99
N ARG A 88 -4.75 -18.85 -7.43
CA ARG A 88 -6.21 -18.83 -7.54
C ARG A 88 -6.64 -18.10 -8.82
N PRO A 89 -7.88 -18.29 -9.29
CA PRO A 89 -8.40 -17.51 -10.41
C PRO A 89 -8.25 -16.02 -10.19
N ALA A 90 -7.66 -15.29 -11.15
CA ALA A 90 -7.38 -13.86 -11.02
C ALA A 90 -8.65 -13.06 -10.67
N THR A 91 -9.82 -13.43 -11.25
CA THR A 91 -11.10 -12.78 -10.93
C THR A 91 -11.45 -12.81 -9.45
N GLU A 92 -11.22 -13.95 -8.78
CA GLU A 92 -11.48 -14.09 -7.35
C GLU A 92 -10.49 -13.24 -6.52
N VAL A 93 -9.20 -13.34 -6.84
CA VAL A 93 -8.15 -12.58 -6.15
C VAL A 93 -8.40 -11.08 -6.26
N ILE A 94 -8.68 -10.57 -7.46
CA ILE A 94 -8.96 -9.15 -7.69
C ILE A 94 -10.21 -8.70 -6.91
N ALA A 95 -11.25 -9.52 -6.87
CA ALA A 95 -12.46 -9.20 -6.10
C ALA A 95 -12.17 -9.12 -4.60
N GLU A 96 -11.44 -10.07 -4.04
CA GLU A 96 -11.11 -10.11 -2.61
C GLU A 96 -10.15 -8.97 -2.20
N VAL A 97 -9.12 -8.71 -2.99
CA VAL A 97 -8.20 -7.57 -2.76
C VAL A 97 -8.95 -6.24 -2.78
N THR A 98 -9.81 -6.06 -3.79
CA THR A 98 -10.66 -4.86 -3.91
C THR A 98 -11.59 -4.72 -2.71
N ALA A 99 -12.19 -5.81 -2.23
CA ALA A 99 -13.07 -5.81 -1.06
C ALA A 99 -12.31 -5.48 0.23
N ALA A 100 -11.11 -6.06 0.42
CA ALA A 100 -10.27 -5.79 1.59
C ALA A 100 -9.87 -4.31 1.67
N LEU A 101 -9.45 -3.71 0.56
CA LEU A 101 -9.10 -2.28 0.51
C LEU A 101 -10.33 -1.39 0.73
N ARG A 102 -11.49 -1.75 0.18
CA ARG A 102 -12.75 -1.02 0.43
C ARG A 102 -13.14 -1.03 1.90
N ASP A 103 -12.96 -2.14 2.59
CA ASP A 103 -13.21 -2.23 4.04
C ASP A 103 -12.32 -1.25 4.81
N LEU A 104 -11.01 -1.23 4.52
CA LEU A 104 -10.08 -0.29 5.14
C LEU A 104 -10.51 1.16 4.92
N PHE A 105 -10.82 1.55 3.68
CA PHE A 105 -11.26 2.90 3.36
C PHE A 105 -12.61 3.25 4.00
N ALA A 106 -13.57 2.32 4.02
CA ALA A 106 -14.88 2.53 4.67
C ALA A 106 -14.73 2.78 6.17
N ARG A 107 -13.72 2.19 6.80
CA ARG A 107 -13.37 2.41 8.22
C ARG A 107 -12.51 3.67 8.43
N GLY A 108 -12.18 4.41 7.37
CA GLY A 108 -11.33 5.60 7.44
C GLY A 108 -9.87 5.29 7.77
N ILE A 109 -9.42 4.04 7.53
CA ILE A 109 -8.05 3.61 7.76
C ILE A 109 -7.20 4.05 6.57
N PRO A 110 -6.12 4.83 6.79
CA PRO A 110 -5.22 5.20 5.71
C PRO A 110 -4.43 3.98 5.22
N VAL A 111 -4.29 3.85 3.90
CA VAL A 111 -3.52 2.77 3.27
C VAL A 111 -2.19 3.31 2.77
N VAL A 112 -1.11 2.70 3.22
CA VAL A 112 0.26 2.98 2.77
C VAL A 112 0.58 2.07 1.59
N ALA A 113 1.01 2.66 0.48
CA ALA A 113 1.55 1.94 -0.67
C ALA A 113 2.72 2.74 -1.27
N TYR A 114 3.85 2.06 -1.53
CA TYR A 114 5.03 2.71 -2.11
C TYR A 114 4.85 2.88 -3.62
N ASN A 115 4.89 4.12 -4.13
CA ASN A 115 4.49 4.43 -5.50
C ASN A 115 3.01 4.07 -5.77
N ALA A 116 2.15 4.41 -4.84
CA ALA A 116 0.72 4.08 -4.81
C ALA A 116 -0.05 4.24 -6.13
N PRO A 117 0.25 5.23 -7.00
CA PRO A 117 -0.40 5.34 -8.30
C PRO A 117 -0.24 4.10 -9.18
N PHE A 118 0.88 3.37 -9.06
CA PHE A 118 1.11 2.14 -9.81
C PHE A 118 0.13 1.04 -9.34
N ASP A 119 0.14 0.71 -8.05
CA ASP A 119 -0.66 -0.39 -7.49
C ASP A 119 -2.16 -0.16 -7.66
N PHE A 120 -2.64 1.04 -7.35
CA PHE A 120 -4.06 1.37 -7.52
C PHE A 120 -4.49 1.42 -8.99
N SER A 121 -3.61 1.83 -9.91
CA SER A 121 -3.90 1.77 -11.35
C SER A 121 -3.92 0.35 -11.86
N MET A 122 -2.96 -0.49 -11.47
CA MET A 122 -2.91 -1.90 -11.80
C MET A 122 -4.18 -2.61 -11.32
N LEU A 123 -4.55 -2.45 -10.04
CA LEU A 123 -5.78 -3.04 -9.49
C LEU A 123 -7.04 -2.55 -10.22
N LYS A 124 -7.08 -1.27 -10.59
CA LYS A 124 -8.20 -0.71 -11.38
C LYS A 124 -8.34 -1.38 -12.73
N TYR A 125 -7.27 -1.51 -13.50
CA TYR A 125 -7.35 -2.09 -14.85
C TYR A 125 -7.58 -3.60 -14.81
N GLU A 126 -7.00 -4.30 -13.86
CA GLU A 126 -7.34 -5.70 -13.62
C GLU A 126 -8.81 -5.88 -13.20
N GLY A 127 -9.30 -5.01 -12.30
CA GLY A 127 -10.72 -4.98 -11.96
C GLY A 127 -11.62 -4.85 -13.18
N LEU A 128 -11.35 -3.88 -14.05
CA LEU A 128 -12.11 -3.69 -15.30
C LEU A 128 -12.05 -4.92 -16.20
N ARG A 129 -10.89 -5.57 -16.31
CA ARG A 129 -10.68 -6.79 -17.10
C ARG A 129 -11.52 -7.96 -16.62
N HIS A 130 -11.64 -8.09 -15.29
CA HIS A 130 -12.33 -9.19 -14.63
C HIS A 130 -13.78 -8.87 -14.22
N GLY A 131 -14.32 -7.72 -14.62
CA GLY A 131 -15.69 -7.31 -14.28
C GLY A 131 -15.87 -6.94 -12.79
N VAL A 132 -14.78 -6.69 -12.08
CA VAL A 132 -14.79 -6.19 -10.70
C VAL A 132 -14.81 -4.66 -10.73
N ALA A 133 -15.83 -4.05 -10.11
CA ALA A 133 -15.94 -2.59 -10.09
C ALA A 133 -14.71 -1.97 -9.38
N PRO A 134 -13.99 -1.00 -9.98
CA PRO A 134 -12.86 -0.35 -9.37
C PRO A 134 -13.23 0.45 -8.11
N ILE A 135 -12.23 0.70 -7.24
CA ILE A 135 -12.37 1.68 -6.16
C ILE A 135 -12.36 3.06 -6.80
N ALA A 136 -13.49 3.78 -6.74
CA ALA A 136 -13.67 5.05 -7.46
C ALA A 136 -12.72 6.14 -6.97
N SER A 137 -12.47 6.19 -5.66
CA SER A 137 -11.62 7.20 -5.03
C SER A 137 -10.92 6.57 -3.82
N PRO A 138 -9.77 5.91 -4.02
CA PRO A 138 -9.01 5.35 -2.92
C PRO A 138 -8.48 6.49 -2.02
N ALA A 139 -8.99 6.56 -0.81
CA ALA A 139 -8.59 7.59 0.17
C ALA A 139 -8.99 7.18 1.60
N PRO A 140 -8.15 7.51 2.62
CA PRO A 140 -6.87 8.19 2.49
C PRO A 140 -5.73 7.22 2.07
N VAL A 141 -4.82 7.69 1.22
CA VAL A 141 -3.62 6.95 0.77
C VAL A 141 -2.38 7.72 1.19
N ILE A 142 -1.39 7.02 1.73
CA ILE A 142 -0.08 7.54 2.09
C ILE A 142 0.96 6.90 1.17
N ASP A 143 1.68 7.71 0.41
CA ASP A 143 2.76 7.23 -0.46
C ASP A 143 4.12 7.70 0.06
N PRO A 144 4.94 6.79 0.63
CA PRO A 144 6.25 7.15 1.16
C PRO A 144 7.20 7.70 0.09
N LEU A 145 7.05 7.31 -1.19
CA LEU A 145 7.85 7.87 -2.29
C LEU A 145 7.53 9.36 -2.52
N VAL A 146 6.26 9.75 -2.42
CA VAL A 146 5.83 11.15 -2.54
C VAL A 146 6.35 11.96 -1.37
N ILE A 147 6.29 11.40 -0.15
CA ILE A 147 6.82 12.03 1.06
C ILE A 147 8.32 12.26 0.90
N ASP A 148 9.10 11.23 0.56
CA ASP A 148 10.54 11.33 0.33
C ASP A 148 10.91 12.38 -0.73
N LYS A 149 10.21 12.38 -1.86
CA LYS A 149 10.42 13.38 -2.92
C LYS A 149 10.08 14.81 -2.49
N THR A 150 9.19 14.97 -1.53
CA THR A 150 8.78 16.29 -1.03
C THR A 150 9.77 16.83 0.00
N TYR A 151 10.17 16.00 0.96
CA TYR A 151 11.06 16.40 2.06
C TYR A 151 12.53 16.45 1.64
N ASP A 152 12.98 15.51 0.80
CA ASP A 152 14.34 15.46 0.30
C ASP A 152 14.39 15.61 -1.23
N ARG A 153 13.87 16.71 -1.70
CA ARG A 153 13.67 17.02 -3.12
C ARG A 153 14.94 16.89 -3.96
N TYR A 154 16.08 17.23 -3.39
CA TYR A 154 17.35 17.32 -4.11
C TYR A 154 18.25 16.11 -3.90
N ARG A 155 17.81 15.10 -3.17
CA ARG A 155 18.56 13.86 -2.96
C ARG A 155 18.87 13.19 -4.32
N ARG A 156 20.15 12.92 -4.52
CA ARG A 156 20.61 12.19 -5.70
C ARG A 156 20.50 10.69 -5.50
N GLY A 157 20.39 9.94 -6.59
CA GLY A 157 20.37 8.49 -6.57
C GLY A 157 18.96 7.88 -6.72
N LYS A 158 18.91 6.56 -6.60
CA LYS A 158 17.66 5.80 -6.71
C LYS A 158 16.75 6.07 -5.53
N ARG A 159 15.45 5.94 -5.78
CA ARG A 159 14.39 6.05 -4.76
C ARG A 159 13.53 4.78 -4.78
N THR A 160 14.17 3.62 -4.75
CA THR A 160 13.48 2.35 -4.50
C THR A 160 13.12 2.27 -3.02
N LEU A 161 12.15 1.44 -2.66
CA LEU A 161 11.73 1.25 -1.26
C LEU A 161 12.93 0.93 -0.36
N GLU A 162 13.77 -0.03 -0.75
CA GLU A 162 14.98 -0.43 -0.01
C GLU A 162 15.95 0.74 0.22
N VAL A 163 16.19 1.55 -0.83
CA VAL A 163 17.10 2.70 -0.74
C VAL A 163 16.53 3.78 0.16
N VAL A 164 15.23 4.01 0.12
CA VAL A 164 14.54 5.00 0.96
C VAL A 164 14.49 4.52 2.40
N ALA A 165 14.15 3.26 2.65
CA ALA A 165 14.16 2.67 3.98
C ALA A 165 15.54 2.75 4.62
N ALA A 166 16.60 2.36 3.90
CA ALA A 166 17.99 2.48 4.37
C ALA A 166 18.39 3.93 4.66
N HIS A 167 17.92 4.90 3.86
CA HIS A 167 18.21 6.33 4.06
C HIS A 167 17.60 6.87 5.36
N TYR A 168 16.40 6.42 5.70
CA TYR A 168 15.71 6.83 6.93
C TYR A 168 15.97 5.90 8.13
N ALA A 169 16.81 4.88 7.96
CA ALA A 169 17.18 3.90 8.99
C ALA A 169 15.98 3.13 9.57
N VAL A 170 15.07 2.73 8.70
CA VAL A 170 13.89 1.91 8.99
C VAL A 170 13.94 0.61 8.19
#